data_8b860ef1a5900f5cca6e6b8b089aa487
#
_entry.id   8b860ef1a5900f5cca6e6b8b089aa487
#
_cell.length_a   1.000
_cell.length_b   1.000
_cell.length_c   1.000
_cell.angle_alpha   90.00
_cell.angle_beta   90.00
_cell.angle_gamma   90.00
#
_symmetry.space_group_name_H-M   'P 1'
#
loop_
_entity.id
_entity.type
_entity.pdbx_description
1 polymer ?
#
loop_
_entity_poly.entity_id
_entity_poly.type
_entity_poly.pdbx_seq_one_letter_code
_entity_poly.pdbx_strand_id
1 'polypeptide(L)'
;MHAAWDEVYWLFGCSLIAEEARLYADAGTDPDNPWRPHRVVDRVEEARDVISLSLEPVDGRRAPHRIGQYVAVAVDLPDGTRQPRQYTISSSTPEASLRVTVKRVRGADGAPDGQVSTWLHESAHVGTVLDVSQPAGDLLLDDSDDALVLISAGIGITPVAAMVGDLARRRPDRPVHLFHVDREPETHALVSDVRAHAQRLNDVRTLTWYTGGAAEWPAVRSGRMDLAGIDLPPTARVFLCGPLPFMQAIRSALTARGIAPERIEYEVFGPDLWARQPKTAAA
;
A
#
# COMPACT_ATOMS: atom_id res chain seq x y z
N MET A 1 -25.60 -13.43 8.02
CA MET A 1 -24.44 -13.60 7.12
C MET A 1 -23.31 -12.61 7.39
N HIS A 2 -23.55 -11.41 7.95
CA HIS A 2 -22.48 -10.42 8.24
C HIS A 2 -21.60 -10.81 9.44
N ALA A 3 -22.14 -11.32 10.54
CA ALA A 3 -21.34 -11.72 11.71
C ALA A 3 -20.28 -12.80 11.41
N ALA A 4 -20.54 -13.69 10.45
CA ALA A 4 -19.58 -14.73 10.06
C ALA A 4 -18.38 -14.18 9.27
N TRP A 5 -18.52 -13.02 8.60
CA TRP A 5 -17.43 -12.36 7.88
C TRP A 5 -16.55 -11.57 8.83
N ASP A 6 -17.11 -10.92 9.84
CA ASP A 6 -16.36 -10.19 10.86
C ASP A 6 -15.51 -11.15 11.70
N GLU A 7 -16.03 -12.32 12.02
CA GLU A 7 -15.32 -13.37 12.77
C GLU A 7 -14.19 -14.00 11.94
N VAL A 8 -14.41 -14.22 10.64
CA VAL A 8 -13.38 -14.69 9.70
C VAL A 8 -12.29 -13.64 9.51
N TYR A 9 -12.65 -12.36 9.39
CA TYR A 9 -11.70 -11.24 9.31
C TYR A 9 -10.86 -11.12 10.59
N TRP A 10 -11.50 -11.27 11.74
CA TRP A 10 -10.81 -11.19 13.03
C TRP A 10 -9.86 -12.36 13.24
N LEU A 11 -10.31 -13.59 12.98
CA LEU A 11 -9.50 -14.81 13.11
C LEU A 11 -8.32 -14.82 12.10
N PHE A 12 -8.55 -14.34 10.88
CA PHE A 12 -7.50 -14.27 9.86
C PHE A 12 -6.47 -13.17 10.17
N GLY A 13 -6.92 -12.00 10.60
CA GLY A 13 -6.05 -10.92 11.04
C GLY A 13 -5.20 -11.31 12.25
N CYS A 14 -5.81 -11.97 13.25
CA CYS A 14 -5.08 -12.46 14.42
C CYS A 14 -4.11 -13.61 14.07
N SER A 15 -4.46 -14.48 13.13
CA SER A 15 -3.60 -15.59 12.70
C SER A 15 -2.39 -15.09 11.91
N LEU A 16 -2.57 -14.12 11.00
CA LEU A 16 -1.47 -13.47 10.28
C LEU A 16 -0.53 -12.74 11.24
N ILE A 17 -1.08 -11.96 12.16
CA ILE A 17 -0.29 -11.23 13.16
C ILE A 17 0.46 -12.21 14.08
N ALA A 18 -0.14 -13.34 14.46
CA ALA A 18 0.51 -14.35 15.29
C ALA A 18 1.60 -15.12 14.52
N GLU A 19 1.44 -15.37 13.24
CA GLU A 19 2.45 -16.00 12.39
C GLU A 19 3.60 -15.03 12.09
N GLU A 20 3.29 -13.79 11.81
CA GLU A 20 4.26 -12.69 11.70
C GLU A 20 5.00 -12.45 13.03
N ALA A 21 4.33 -12.45 14.16
CA ALA A 21 4.98 -12.33 15.47
C ALA A 21 5.98 -13.45 15.75
N ARG A 22 5.76 -14.66 15.21
CA ARG A 22 6.74 -15.76 15.27
C ARG A 22 7.97 -15.50 14.41
N LEU A 23 7.80 -14.95 13.21
CA LEU A 23 8.91 -14.57 12.33
C LEU A 23 9.74 -13.43 12.93
N TYR A 24 9.14 -12.59 13.77
CA TYR A 24 9.79 -11.43 14.42
C TYR A 24 10.43 -11.75 15.78
N ALA A 25 10.10 -12.87 16.41
CA ALA A 25 10.77 -13.33 17.63
C ALA A 25 12.28 -13.49 17.43
N ASP A 26 12.70 -13.85 16.21
CA ASP A 26 14.11 -13.93 15.82
C ASP A 26 14.78 -12.56 15.65
N ALA A 27 14.02 -11.47 15.59
CA ALA A 27 14.54 -10.10 15.41
C ALA A 27 14.79 -9.32 16.71
N GLY A 28 14.74 -9.99 17.88
CA GLY A 28 15.01 -9.37 19.20
C GLY A 28 13.87 -8.50 19.73
N THR A 29 12.65 -8.72 19.26
CA THR A 29 11.43 -8.09 19.79
C THR A 29 10.83 -8.97 20.89
N ASP A 30 10.14 -8.36 21.86
CA ASP A 30 9.42 -9.09 22.90
C ASP A 30 8.29 -9.92 22.24
N PRO A 31 8.38 -11.25 22.22
CA PRO A 31 7.37 -12.08 21.60
C PRO A 31 6.00 -12.00 22.29
N ASP A 32 5.98 -11.54 23.55
CA ASP A 32 4.76 -11.40 24.33
C ASP A 32 4.05 -10.07 24.09
N ASN A 33 4.74 -9.08 23.46
CA ASN A 33 4.14 -7.80 23.09
C ASN A 33 4.64 -7.28 21.73
N PRO A 34 4.01 -7.67 20.62
CA PRO A 34 4.40 -7.23 19.28
C PRO A 34 4.09 -5.75 19.01
N TRP A 35 3.41 -5.09 19.94
CA TRP A 35 2.94 -3.72 19.79
C TRP A 35 3.91 -2.73 20.44
N ARG A 36 4.20 -1.66 19.72
CA ARG A 36 5.02 -0.54 20.19
C ARG A 36 4.24 0.76 20.10
N PRO A 37 4.17 1.55 21.18
CA PRO A 37 3.48 2.83 21.13
C PRO A 37 4.23 3.83 20.25
N HIS A 38 3.51 4.40 19.28
CA HIS A 38 3.97 5.45 18.39
C HIS A 38 3.09 6.68 18.54
N ARG A 39 3.71 7.85 18.56
CA ARG A 39 3.00 9.14 18.60
C ARG A 39 2.79 9.66 17.19
N VAL A 40 1.60 10.13 16.91
CA VAL A 40 1.32 10.93 15.71
C VAL A 40 2.04 12.27 15.85
N VAL A 41 3.01 12.54 15.00
CA VAL A 41 3.79 13.79 15.00
C VAL A 41 3.37 14.75 13.89
N ASP A 42 2.73 14.23 12.85
CA ASP A 42 2.17 15.02 11.76
C ASP A 42 0.94 14.32 11.17
N ARG A 43 -0.02 15.12 10.66
CA ARG A 43 -1.25 14.66 10.03
C ARG A 43 -1.57 15.54 8.83
N VAL A 44 -1.67 14.93 7.67
CA VAL A 44 -1.93 15.60 6.39
C VAL A 44 -3.21 15.07 5.77
N GLU A 45 -4.09 15.97 5.32
CA GLU A 45 -5.22 15.63 4.45
C GLU A 45 -4.68 15.48 3.02
N GLU A 46 -4.58 14.27 2.53
CA GLU A 46 -3.99 13.97 1.22
C GLU A 46 -4.97 14.15 0.07
N ALA A 47 -6.20 13.68 0.28
CA ALA A 47 -7.25 13.65 -0.71
C ALA A 47 -8.60 13.47 -0.01
N ARG A 48 -9.70 13.48 -0.75
CA ARG A 48 -11.03 13.17 -0.20
C ARG A 48 -11.02 11.79 0.46
N ASP A 49 -11.38 11.73 1.74
CA ASP A 49 -11.36 10.52 2.56
C ASP A 49 -9.98 9.84 2.68
N VAL A 50 -8.88 10.59 2.55
CA VAL A 50 -7.52 10.05 2.73
C VAL A 50 -6.67 10.98 3.59
N ILE A 51 -6.08 10.42 4.64
CA ILE A 51 -5.12 11.11 5.52
C ILE A 51 -3.79 10.37 5.55
N SER A 52 -2.70 11.11 5.72
CA SER A 52 -1.40 10.58 6.11
C SER A 52 -1.12 10.90 7.58
N LEU A 53 -0.62 9.92 8.30
CA LEU A 53 -0.16 10.04 9.69
C LEU A 53 1.32 9.71 9.73
N SER A 54 2.13 10.67 10.19
CA SER A 54 3.55 10.46 10.49
C SER A 54 3.69 10.04 11.95
N LEU A 55 4.34 8.90 12.17
CA LEU A 55 4.42 8.22 13.45
C LEU A 55 5.86 8.14 13.93
N GLU A 56 6.10 8.45 15.19
CA GLU A 56 7.39 8.24 15.84
C GLU A 56 7.24 7.38 17.08
N PRO A 57 8.17 6.42 17.32
CA PRO A 57 8.11 5.57 18.51
C PRO A 57 8.30 6.42 19.75
N VAL A 58 7.47 6.19 20.78
CA VAL A 58 7.49 6.95 22.04
C VAL A 58 8.82 6.76 22.78
N ASP A 59 9.44 5.60 22.64
CA ASP A 59 10.76 5.29 23.23
C ASP A 59 11.96 5.80 22.39
N GLY A 60 11.71 6.48 21.28
CA GLY A 60 12.72 6.98 20.35
C GLY A 60 13.47 5.91 19.54
N ARG A 61 13.16 4.63 19.71
CA ARG A 61 13.83 3.53 19.01
C ARG A 61 13.07 3.18 17.73
N ARG A 62 13.58 3.56 16.58
CA ARG A 62 12.99 3.24 15.28
C ARG A 62 13.26 1.78 14.92
N ALA A 63 12.24 1.06 14.48
CA ALA A 63 12.41 -0.25 13.87
C ALA A 63 12.93 -0.06 12.43
N PRO A 64 13.99 -0.80 12.03
CA PRO A 64 14.41 -0.81 10.64
C PRO A 64 13.29 -1.40 9.77
N HIS A 65 13.10 -0.84 8.59
CA HIS A 65 12.16 -1.40 7.62
C HIS A 65 12.73 -1.30 6.19
N ARG A 66 12.18 -2.10 5.30
CA ARG A 66 12.47 -2.08 3.88
C ARG A 66 11.34 -1.42 3.12
N ILE A 67 11.66 -0.77 2.01
CA ILE A 67 10.67 -0.11 1.15
C ILE A 67 9.70 -1.15 0.57
N GLY A 68 8.41 -0.88 0.76
CA GLY A 68 7.31 -1.76 0.40
C GLY A 68 6.66 -2.50 1.57
N GLN A 69 7.30 -2.53 2.74
CA GLN A 69 6.72 -3.13 3.94
C GLN A 69 5.51 -2.35 4.48
N TYR A 70 4.72 -3.01 5.29
CA TYR A 70 3.59 -2.45 6.03
C TYR A 70 3.77 -2.60 7.54
N VAL A 71 2.95 -1.90 8.29
CA VAL A 71 2.73 -2.11 9.74
C VAL A 71 1.26 -2.35 10.01
N ALA A 72 0.95 -3.08 11.08
CA ALA A 72 -0.39 -3.09 11.64
C ALA A 72 -0.50 -1.94 12.65
N VAL A 73 -1.61 -1.21 12.61
CA VAL A 73 -1.99 -0.20 13.59
C VAL A 73 -3.21 -0.72 14.33
N ALA A 74 -3.11 -0.86 15.65
CA ALA A 74 -4.20 -1.27 16.51
C ALA A 74 -4.86 -0.06 17.17
N VAL A 75 -6.19 -0.08 17.20
CA VAL A 75 -7.00 0.93 17.87
C VAL A 75 -8.01 0.26 18.80
N ASP A 76 -8.29 0.91 19.93
CA ASP A 76 -9.36 0.50 20.84
C ASP A 76 -10.62 1.26 20.42
N LEU A 77 -11.62 0.52 19.96
CA LEU A 77 -12.89 1.07 19.49
C LEU A 77 -13.82 1.44 20.67
N PRO A 78 -14.81 2.32 20.45
CA PRO A 78 -15.74 2.74 21.50
C PRO A 78 -16.56 1.60 22.14
N ASP A 79 -16.71 0.48 21.45
CA ASP A 79 -17.37 -0.72 21.96
C ASP A 79 -16.46 -1.59 22.86
N GLY A 80 -15.22 -1.15 23.10
CA GLY A 80 -14.22 -1.86 23.88
C GLY A 80 -13.46 -2.93 23.11
N THR A 81 -13.71 -3.11 21.82
CA THR A 81 -12.96 -4.05 21.00
C THR A 81 -11.65 -3.43 20.51
N ARG A 82 -10.58 -4.21 20.55
CA ARG A 82 -9.29 -3.83 19.97
C ARG A 82 -9.17 -4.40 18.56
N GLN A 83 -8.98 -3.55 17.58
CA GLN A 83 -8.88 -3.96 16.18
C GLN A 83 -7.60 -3.46 15.50
N PRO A 84 -6.76 -4.37 14.97
CA PRO A 84 -5.63 -4.00 14.12
C PRO A 84 -6.05 -3.90 12.65
N ARG A 85 -5.35 -3.03 11.89
CA ARG A 85 -5.39 -3.00 10.42
C ARG A 85 -4.00 -2.73 9.87
N GLN A 86 -3.71 -3.35 8.75
CA GLN A 86 -2.44 -3.20 8.04
C GLN A 86 -2.45 -1.95 7.18
N TYR A 87 -1.35 -1.21 7.22
CA TYR A 87 -1.12 -0.02 6.40
C TYR A 87 0.30 -0.06 5.87
N THR A 88 0.46 0.07 4.56
CA THR A 88 1.77 0.18 3.94
C THR A 88 2.52 1.39 4.48
N ILE A 89 3.81 1.22 4.75
CA ILE A 89 4.70 2.33 5.08
C ILE A 89 4.90 3.15 3.80
N SER A 90 4.28 4.32 3.76
CA SER A 90 4.29 5.22 2.59
C SER A 90 5.40 6.26 2.61
N SER A 91 6.22 6.32 3.69
CA SER A 91 7.44 7.13 3.72
C SER A 91 8.51 6.53 2.80
N SER A 92 9.26 7.41 2.15
CA SER A 92 10.23 7.05 1.10
C SER A 92 11.63 6.72 1.61
N THR A 93 11.88 6.88 2.90
CA THR A 93 13.17 6.56 3.51
C THR A 93 12.99 5.94 4.88
N PRO A 94 13.81 4.93 5.24
CA PRO A 94 13.78 4.33 6.58
C PRO A 94 14.17 5.29 7.70
N GLU A 95 14.87 6.37 7.37
CA GLU A 95 15.30 7.40 8.34
C GLU A 95 14.21 8.42 8.65
N ALA A 96 13.19 8.53 7.80
CA ALA A 96 12.04 9.41 8.05
C ALA A 96 11.13 8.85 9.15
N SER A 97 10.22 9.67 9.65
CA SER A 97 9.10 9.20 10.46
C SER A 97 8.32 8.15 9.67
N LEU A 98 7.88 7.09 10.33
CA LEU A 98 7.04 6.08 9.70
C LEU A 98 5.72 6.73 9.29
N ARG A 99 5.44 6.80 7.99
CA ARG A 99 4.18 7.35 7.50
C ARG A 99 3.24 6.24 7.05
N VAL A 100 2.02 6.26 7.54
CA VAL A 100 0.92 5.44 7.03
C VAL A 100 -0.13 6.35 6.40
N THR A 101 -0.66 5.95 5.24
CA THR A 101 -1.68 6.71 4.53
C THR A 101 -2.98 5.90 4.53
N VAL A 102 -4.01 6.47 5.14
CA VAL A 102 -5.24 5.79 5.49
C VAL A 102 -6.40 6.33 4.67
N LYS A 103 -6.99 5.49 3.84
CA LYS A 103 -8.25 5.79 3.18
C LYS A 103 -9.42 5.40 4.08
N ARG A 104 -10.35 6.34 4.33
CA ARG A 104 -11.60 6.04 5.03
C ARG A 104 -12.45 5.12 4.16
N VAL A 105 -12.78 3.95 4.69
CA VAL A 105 -13.66 2.98 4.05
C VAL A 105 -15.09 3.40 4.31
N ARG A 106 -15.80 3.81 3.25
CA ARG A 106 -17.22 4.09 3.31
C ARG A 106 -18.03 2.83 3.01
N GLY A 107 -19.01 2.55 3.82
CA GLY A 107 -19.95 1.49 3.56
C GLY A 107 -20.73 1.75 2.27
N ALA A 108 -21.00 0.70 1.50
CA ALA A 108 -21.84 0.74 0.31
C ALA A 108 -23.08 -0.12 0.53
N ASP A 109 -24.17 0.21 -0.13
CA ASP A 109 -25.41 -0.57 -0.12
C ASP A 109 -25.96 -0.90 1.30
N GLY A 110 -25.81 0.08 2.22
CA GLY A 110 -26.28 -0.06 3.62
C GLY A 110 -25.29 -0.79 4.54
N ALA A 111 -24.12 -1.20 4.05
CA ALA A 111 -23.04 -1.70 4.91
C ALA A 111 -22.47 -0.57 5.79
N PRO A 112 -22.01 -0.87 7.02
CA PRO A 112 -21.39 0.14 7.88
C PRO A 112 -20.04 0.60 7.32
N ASP A 113 -19.63 1.82 7.69
CA ASP A 113 -18.28 2.32 7.43
C ASP A 113 -17.22 1.44 8.12
N GLY A 114 -16.02 1.42 7.56
CA GLY A 114 -14.90 0.69 8.17
C GLY A 114 -14.51 1.32 9.51
N GLN A 115 -14.69 0.58 10.59
CA GLN A 115 -14.54 1.08 11.97
C GLN A 115 -13.17 1.68 12.24
N VAL A 116 -12.09 0.95 11.94
CA VAL A 116 -10.72 1.41 12.22
C VAL A 116 -10.34 2.62 11.37
N SER A 117 -10.62 2.59 10.06
CA SER A 117 -10.32 3.73 9.19
C SER A 117 -11.11 4.97 9.57
N THR A 118 -12.36 4.83 9.98
CA THR A 118 -13.18 5.93 10.49
C THR A 118 -12.62 6.48 11.80
N TRP A 119 -12.28 5.60 12.74
CA TRP A 119 -11.68 6.00 14.01
C TRP A 119 -10.37 6.77 13.80
N LEU A 120 -9.49 6.30 12.90
CA LEU A 120 -8.24 6.99 12.59
C LEU A 120 -8.49 8.39 12.01
N HIS A 121 -9.48 8.54 11.14
CA HIS A 121 -9.84 9.85 10.58
C HIS A 121 -10.39 10.83 11.64
N GLU A 122 -11.16 10.33 12.60
CA GLU A 122 -11.87 11.15 13.58
C GLU A 122 -11.06 11.40 14.85
N SER A 123 -10.17 10.47 15.23
CA SER A 123 -9.52 10.47 16.55
C SER A 123 -8.01 10.55 16.50
N ALA A 124 -7.35 10.19 15.38
CA ALA A 124 -5.90 10.25 15.29
C ALA A 124 -5.43 11.67 14.92
N HIS A 125 -5.17 12.47 15.94
CA HIS A 125 -4.60 13.82 15.82
C HIS A 125 -3.14 13.85 16.25
N VAL A 126 -2.43 14.93 15.94
CA VAL A 126 -1.07 15.15 16.43
C VAL A 126 -1.06 15.02 17.97
N GLY A 127 -0.17 14.19 18.48
CA GLY A 127 -0.07 13.85 19.90
C GLY A 127 -0.76 12.53 20.28
N THR A 128 -1.70 12.01 19.49
CA THR A 128 -2.32 10.70 19.73
C THR A 128 -1.27 9.60 19.72
N VAL A 129 -1.37 8.65 20.64
CA VAL A 129 -0.51 7.46 20.69
C VAL A 129 -1.28 6.27 20.13
N LEU A 130 -0.67 5.59 19.18
CA LEU A 130 -1.18 4.39 18.50
C LEU A 130 -0.25 3.22 18.76
N ASP A 131 -0.79 2.04 18.89
CA ASP A 131 0.00 0.81 18.94
C ASP A 131 0.29 0.30 17.53
N VAL A 132 1.57 0.17 17.22
CA VAL A 132 2.07 -0.18 15.88
C VAL A 132 2.91 -1.44 15.99
N SER A 133 2.69 -2.38 15.05
CA SER A 133 3.48 -3.61 14.96
C SER A 133 4.90 -3.34 14.43
N GLN A 134 5.74 -4.36 14.45
CA GLN A 134 6.95 -4.35 13.64
C GLN A 134 6.60 -4.29 12.15
N PRO A 135 7.48 -3.72 11.30
CA PRO A 135 7.32 -3.75 9.86
C PRO A 135 7.35 -5.17 9.29
N ALA A 136 6.45 -5.46 8.34
CA ALA A 136 6.24 -6.75 7.73
C ALA A 136 5.95 -6.64 6.23
N GLY A 137 5.90 -7.77 5.52
CA GLY A 137 5.51 -7.84 4.11
C GLY A 137 6.66 -8.13 3.16
N ASP A 138 6.31 -8.75 2.02
CA ASP A 138 7.24 -9.29 1.03
C ASP A 138 7.23 -8.53 -0.29
N LEU A 139 6.39 -7.49 -0.43
CA LEU A 139 6.39 -6.61 -1.62
C LEU A 139 7.57 -5.64 -1.56
N LEU A 140 8.77 -6.15 -1.71
CA LEU A 140 10.00 -5.40 -1.45
C LEU A 140 10.65 -4.90 -2.72
N LEU A 141 10.97 -3.59 -2.75
CA LEU A 141 11.78 -3.04 -3.82
C LEU A 141 13.17 -3.69 -3.81
N ASP A 142 13.55 -4.25 -4.96
CA ASP A 142 14.86 -4.87 -5.16
C ASP A 142 15.91 -3.87 -5.65
N ASP A 143 17.18 -4.28 -5.56
CA ASP A 143 18.32 -3.50 -6.01
C ASP A 143 18.81 -3.87 -7.43
N SER A 144 18.00 -4.61 -8.24
CA SER A 144 18.33 -4.93 -9.62
C SER A 144 18.34 -3.69 -10.52
N ASP A 145 18.95 -3.79 -11.69
CA ASP A 145 18.94 -2.74 -12.73
C ASP A 145 17.79 -2.89 -13.72
N ASP A 146 16.96 -3.92 -13.56
CA ASP A 146 15.79 -4.14 -14.41
C ASP A 146 14.86 -2.92 -14.36
N ALA A 147 14.27 -2.58 -15.51
CA ALA A 147 13.24 -1.55 -15.57
C ALA A 147 12.06 -1.89 -14.66
N LEU A 148 11.50 -0.90 -13.99
CA LEU A 148 10.36 -1.05 -13.10
C LEU A 148 9.06 -0.60 -13.76
N VAL A 149 7.99 -1.35 -13.54
CA VAL A 149 6.62 -0.96 -13.87
C VAL A 149 5.81 -0.95 -12.59
N LEU A 150 5.56 0.23 -12.05
CA LEU A 150 4.82 0.44 -10.80
C LEU A 150 3.38 0.78 -11.16
N ILE A 151 2.45 -0.11 -10.85
CA ILE A 151 1.03 0.02 -11.22
C ILE A 151 0.16 0.03 -9.97
N SER A 152 -0.70 1.04 -9.85
CA SER A 152 -1.56 1.19 -8.68
C SER A 152 -2.97 1.66 -9.01
N ALA A 153 -3.90 1.36 -8.10
CA ALA A 153 -5.26 1.87 -8.13
C ALA A 153 -5.71 2.37 -6.76
N GLY A 154 -6.26 3.59 -6.71
CA GLY A 154 -6.72 4.21 -5.47
C GLY A 154 -5.63 4.21 -4.40
N ILE A 155 -5.97 3.75 -3.19
CA ILE A 155 -5.01 3.74 -2.07
C ILE A 155 -3.83 2.77 -2.25
N GLY A 156 -3.87 1.88 -3.24
CA GLY A 156 -2.70 1.09 -3.65
C GLY A 156 -1.52 1.90 -4.16
N ILE A 157 -1.64 3.23 -4.20
CA ILE A 157 -0.53 4.16 -4.45
C ILE A 157 0.51 4.16 -3.32
N THR A 158 0.18 3.70 -2.11
CA THR A 158 1.05 3.81 -0.93
C THR A 158 2.40 3.12 -1.07
N PRO A 159 2.53 1.84 -1.52
CA PRO A 159 3.83 1.25 -1.77
C PRO A 159 4.56 1.93 -2.93
N VAL A 160 3.84 2.37 -3.96
CA VAL A 160 4.43 3.07 -5.11
C VAL A 160 5.06 4.40 -4.67
N ALA A 161 4.40 5.17 -3.81
CA ALA A 161 4.94 6.41 -3.29
C ALA A 161 6.26 6.20 -2.54
N ALA A 162 6.32 5.18 -1.67
CA ALA A 162 7.56 4.80 -0.97
C ALA A 162 8.66 4.39 -1.95
N MET A 163 8.35 3.54 -2.93
CA MET A 163 9.31 3.05 -3.94
C MET A 163 9.85 4.19 -4.80
N VAL A 164 9.00 5.06 -5.32
CA VAL A 164 9.41 6.19 -6.17
C VAL A 164 10.30 7.17 -5.42
N GLY A 165 9.97 7.46 -4.16
CA GLY A 165 10.79 8.34 -3.33
C GLY A 165 12.17 7.77 -3.01
N ASP A 166 12.26 6.47 -2.73
CA ASP A 166 13.52 5.79 -2.51
C ASP A 166 14.37 5.71 -3.79
N LEU A 167 13.77 5.38 -4.93
CA LEU A 167 14.44 5.38 -6.23
C LEU A 167 14.99 6.76 -6.58
N ALA A 168 14.20 7.81 -6.41
CA ALA A 168 14.63 9.19 -6.65
C ALA A 168 15.86 9.62 -5.82
N ARG A 169 16.06 8.98 -4.67
CA ARG A 169 17.21 9.21 -3.77
C ARG A 169 18.41 8.31 -4.10
N ARG A 170 18.17 7.00 -4.31
CA ARG A 170 19.26 6.02 -4.40
C ARG A 170 19.59 5.59 -5.84
N ARG A 171 18.60 5.56 -6.73
CA ARG A 171 18.70 4.98 -8.06
C ARG A 171 17.98 5.84 -9.12
N PRO A 172 18.29 7.16 -9.27
CA PRO A 172 17.56 8.04 -10.18
C PRO A 172 17.67 7.65 -11.66
N ASP A 173 18.66 6.84 -12.03
CA ASP A 173 18.88 6.38 -13.40
C ASP A 173 18.12 5.09 -13.75
N ARG A 174 17.50 4.41 -12.77
CA ARG A 174 16.72 3.19 -13.02
C ARG A 174 15.48 3.54 -13.84
N PRO A 175 15.22 2.87 -14.99
CA PRO A 175 14.03 3.16 -15.79
C PRO A 175 12.74 2.81 -15.04
N VAL A 176 11.79 3.74 -14.97
CA VAL A 176 10.55 3.58 -14.21
C VAL A 176 9.32 3.95 -15.05
N HIS A 177 8.34 3.05 -15.10
CA HIS A 177 7.01 3.33 -15.62
C HIS A 177 6.04 3.42 -14.46
N LEU A 178 5.40 4.59 -14.27
CA LEU A 178 4.45 4.87 -13.21
C LEU A 178 3.04 4.94 -13.79
N PHE A 179 2.20 3.98 -13.45
CA PHE A 179 0.81 3.91 -13.92
C PHE A 179 -0.14 3.90 -12.73
N HIS A 180 -1.02 4.88 -12.70
CA HIS A 180 -2.00 5.00 -11.63
C HIS A 180 -3.41 5.17 -12.19
N VAL A 181 -4.40 4.58 -11.53
CA VAL A 181 -5.80 4.85 -11.80
C VAL A 181 -6.54 5.21 -10.51
N ASP A 182 -7.33 6.26 -10.58
CA ASP A 182 -8.25 6.62 -9.51
C ASP A 182 -9.63 6.97 -10.08
N ARG A 183 -10.56 7.32 -9.21
CA ARG A 183 -11.90 7.73 -9.63
C ARG A 183 -11.87 9.13 -10.24
N GLU A 184 -11.24 10.06 -9.57
CA GLU A 184 -11.16 11.47 -9.91
C GLU A 184 -9.93 12.13 -9.24
N PRO A 185 -9.48 13.30 -9.68
CA PRO A 185 -8.31 13.97 -9.11
C PRO A 185 -8.40 14.19 -7.60
N GLU A 186 -9.60 14.50 -7.08
CA GLU A 186 -9.86 14.80 -5.68
C GLU A 186 -9.73 13.57 -4.75
N THR A 187 -9.71 12.37 -5.32
CA THR A 187 -9.49 11.10 -4.58
C THR A 187 -8.08 10.56 -4.71
N HIS A 188 -7.25 11.16 -5.59
CA HIS A 188 -5.89 10.72 -5.88
C HIS A 188 -4.93 11.14 -4.77
N ALA A 189 -4.71 10.24 -3.82
CA ALA A 189 -3.80 10.44 -2.70
C ALA A 189 -2.33 10.48 -3.13
N LEU A 190 -1.48 11.17 -2.36
CA LEU A 190 -0.03 11.24 -2.52
C LEU A 190 0.45 11.70 -3.91
N VAL A 191 -0.44 12.31 -4.70
CA VAL A 191 -0.13 12.74 -6.08
C VAL A 191 1.00 13.77 -6.12
N SER A 192 1.04 14.68 -5.16
CA SER A 192 2.09 15.71 -5.06
C SER A 192 3.44 15.10 -4.72
N ASP A 193 3.50 14.17 -3.77
CA ASP A 193 4.70 13.44 -3.39
C ASP A 193 5.27 12.62 -4.55
N VAL A 194 4.42 11.79 -5.14
CA VAL A 194 4.83 10.92 -6.26
C VAL A 194 5.33 11.75 -7.43
N ARG A 195 4.65 12.87 -7.75
CA ARG A 195 5.08 13.78 -8.82
C ARG A 195 6.42 14.44 -8.52
N ALA A 196 6.60 14.95 -7.30
CA ALA A 196 7.84 15.59 -6.89
C ALA A 196 9.04 14.62 -6.93
N HIS A 197 8.84 13.38 -6.52
CA HIS A 197 9.86 12.35 -6.60
C HIS A 197 10.12 11.88 -8.04
N ALA A 198 9.07 11.70 -8.84
CA ALA A 198 9.19 11.30 -10.24
C ALA A 198 9.98 12.31 -11.06
N GLN A 199 9.86 13.61 -10.78
CA GLN A 199 10.67 14.66 -11.44
C GLN A 199 12.17 14.57 -11.18
N ARG A 200 12.58 13.78 -10.18
CA ARG A 200 14.00 13.55 -9.85
C ARG A 200 14.56 12.26 -10.45
N LEU A 201 13.73 11.48 -11.13
CA LEU A 201 14.15 10.31 -11.90
C LEU A 201 14.57 10.75 -13.31
N ASN A 202 15.67 10.22 -13.83
CA ASN A 202 16.21 10.57 -15.13
C ASN A 202 15.48 9.87 -16.29
N ASP A 203 14.92 8.68 -16.06
CA ASP A 203 14.15 7.91 -17.04
C ASP A 203 12.82 7.47 -16.41
N VAL A 204 11.80 8.31 -16.52
CA VAL A 204 10.48 8.04 -15.97
C VAL A 204 9.37 8.30 -16.98
N ARG A 205 8.45 7.35 -17.10
CA ARG A 205 7.20 7.51 -17.87
C ARG A 205 6.01 7.43 -16.92
N THR A 206 5.23 8.48 -16.84
CA THR A 206 4.05 8.54 -15.97
C THR A 206 2.77 8.60 -16.79
N LEU A 207 1.78 7.76 -16.43
CA LEU A 207 0.42 7.81 -16.97
C LEU A 207 -0.59 7.67 -15.83
N THR A 208 -1.62 8.51 -15.86
CA THR A 208 -2.72 8.47 -14.89
C THR A 208 -4.05 8.29 -15.62
N TRP A 209 -4.95 7.51 -15.04
CA TRP A 209 -6.33 7.37 -15.52
C TRP A 209 -7.31 7.83 -14.46
N TYR A 210 -8.36 8.53 -14.88
CA TYR A 210 -9.51 8.85 -14.03
C TYR A 210 -10.78 8.24 -14.61
N THR A 211 -11.47 7.41 -13.81
CA THR A 211 -12.65 6.68 -14.26
C THR A 211 -13.92 7.52 -14.23
N GLY A 212 -13.96 8.57 -13.44
CA GLY A 212 -15.13 9.44 -13.20
C GLY A 212 -15.00 10.88 -13.70
N GLY A 213 -14.03 11.18 -14.56
CA GLY A 213 -13.84 12.55 -15.02
C GLY A 213 -13.03 12.67 -16.31
N ALA A 214 -13.20 13.78 -17.02
CA ALA A 214 -12.29 14.18 -18.08
C ALA A 214 -11.14 15.00 -17.45
N ALA A 215 -9.90 14.60 -17.68
CA ALA A 215 -8.77 15.39 -17.28
C ALA A 215 -7.99 15.83 -18.54
N GLU A 216 -7.76 17.12 -18.64
CA GLU A 216 -7.16 17.77 -19.83
C GLU A 216 -5.62 17.88 -19.76
N TRP A 217 -4.95 16.91 -19.13
CA TRP A 217 -3.48 16.94 -19.00
C TRP A 217 -2.83 15.90 -19.92
N PRO A 218 -1.69 16.20 -20.56
CA PRO A 218 -1.10 15.29 -21.58
C PRO A 218 -0.80 13.86 -21.11
N ALA A 219 -0.54 13.67 -19.81
CA ALA A 219 -0.26 12.36 -19.20
C ALA A 219 -1.48 11.72 -18.53
N VAL A 220 -2.68 12.30 -18.72
CA VAL A 220 -3.91 11.83 -18.09
C VAL A 220 -4.86 11.29 -19.14
N ARG A 221 -5.51 10.17 -18.82
CA ARG A 221 -6.48 9.47 -19.66
C ARG A 221 -7.80 9.31 -18.91
N SER A 222 -8.89 9.28 -19.65
CA SER A 222 -10.21 9.00 -19.08
C SER A 222 -10.53 7.50 -19.16
N GLY A 223 -11.29 7.01 -18.17
CA GLY A 223 -11.74 5.63 -18.15
C GLY A 223 -10.85 4.68 -17.34
N ARG A 224 -11.07 3.39 -17.54
CA ARG A 224 -10.27 2.34 -16.90
C ARG A 224 -8.86 2.29 -17.48
N MET A 225 -7.91 1.87 -16.63
CA MET A 225 -6.54 1.65 -17.10
C MET A 225 -6.53 0.61 -18.23
N ASP A 226 -5.97 1.02 -19.37
CA ASP A 226 -5.71 0.16 -20.51
C ASP A 226 -4.23 0.25 -20.89
N LEU A 227 -3.57 -0.90 -20.93
CA LEU A 227 -2.17 -1.01 -21.29
C LEU A 227 -1.94 -1.19 -22.78
N ALA A 228 -2.99 -1.26 -23.61
CA ALA A 228 -2.87 -1.39 -25.08
C ALA A 228 -2.06 -0.21 -25.65
N GLY A 229 -1.14 -0.53 -26.56
CA GLY A 229 -0.26 0.46 -27.20
C GLY A 229 0.80 1.10 -26.28
N ILE A 230 0.92 0.64 -25.02
CA ILE A 230 2.00 1.08 -24.14
C ILE A 230 3.14 0.09 -24.28
N ASP A 231 4.29 0.57 -24.73
CA ASP A 231 5.50 -0.25 -24.79
C ASP A 231 6.04 -0.48 -23.37
N LEU A 232 6.27 -1.76 -23.03
CA LEU A 232 6.81 -2.21 -21.74
C LEU A 232 7.99 -3.13 -22.00
N PRO A 233 9.12 -2.94 -21.32
CA PRO A 233 10.25 -3.86 -21.44
C PRO A 233 9.82 -5.27 -20.99
N PRO A 234 10.07 -6.33 -21.78
CA PRO A 234 9.64 -7.68 -21.43
C PRO A 234 10.34 -8.25 -20.19
N THR A 235 11.48 -7.67 -19.84
CA THR A 235 12.26 -8.01 -18.65
C THR A 235 11.93 -7.15 -17.44
N ALA A 236 10.95 -6.23 -17.54
CA ALA A 236 10.60 -5.36 -16.42
C ALA A 236 10.10 -6.14 -15.19
N ARG A 237 10.45 -5.63 -14.03
CA ARG A 237 9.81 -6.02 -12.76
C ARG A 237 8.56 -5.20 -12.57
N VAL A 238 7.47 -5.85 -12.26
CA VAL A 238 6.17 -5.19 -12.08
C VAL A 238 5.74 -5.27 -10.63
N PHE A 239 5.40 -4.13 -10.03
CA PHE A 239 4.78 -4.04 -8.73
C PHE A 239 3.34 -3.54 -8.91
N LEU A 240 2.38 -4.31 -8.41
CA LEU A 240 0.97 -4.09 -8.64
C LEU A 240 0.21 -4.02 -7.31
N CYS A 241 -0.49 -2.91 -7.05
CA CYS A 241 -1.29 -2.75 -5.85
C CYS A 241 -2.61 -2.03 -6.13
N GLY A 242 -3.71 -2.56 -5.56
CA GLY A 242 -5.04 -1.98 -5.72
C GLY A 242 -6.15 -3.00 -5.46
N PRO A 243 -7.41 -2.68 -5.80
CA PRO A 243 -8.53 -3.60 -5.67
C PRO A 243 -8.31 -4.92 -6.45
N LEU A 244 -8.69 -6.04 -5.84
CA LEU A 244 -8.45 -7.38 -6.40
C LEU A 244 -8.91 -7.54 -7.87
N PRO A 245 -10.13 -7.10 -8.28
CA PRO A 245 -10.53 -7.20 -9.69
C PRO A 245 -9.64 -6.40 -10.65
N PHE A 246 -9.13 -5.24 -10.20
CA PHE A 246 -8.18 -4.45 -10.97
C PHE A 246 -6.85 -5.21 -11.15
N MET A 247 -6.30 -5.72 -10.07
CA MET A 247 -5.03 -6.46 -10.13
C MET A 247 -5.12 -7.71 -10.99
N GLN A 248 -6.24 -8.44 -10.92
CA GLN A 248 -6.48 -9.61 -11.77
C GLN A 248 -6.51 -9.24 -13.28
N ALA A 249 -7.21 -8.17 -13.62
CA ALA A 249 -7.30 -7.69 -15.00
C ALA A 249 -5.92 -7.24 -15.53
N ILE A 250 -5.19 -6.45 -14.74
CA ILE A 250 -3.87 -5.95 -15.12
C ILE A 250 -2.85 -7.09 -15.23
N ARG A 251 -2.83 -8.01 -14.27
CA ARG A 251 -1.94 -9.19 -14.31
C ARG A 251 -2.20 -10.02 -15.59
N SER A 252 -3.46 -10.27 -15.90
CA SER A 252 -3.83 -10.99 -17.12
C SER A 252 -3.36 -10.26 -18.40
N ALA A 253 -3.53 -8.94 -18.44
CA ALA A 253 -3.10 -8.12 -19.58
C ALA A 253 -1.55 -8.11 -19.72
N LEU A 254 -0.80 -8.04 -18.63
CA LEU A 254 0.67 -8.08 -18.62
C LEU A 254 1.17 -9.44 -19.09
N THR A 255 0.60 -10.53 -18.57
CA THR A 255 0.98 -11.91 -18.97
C THR A 255 0.68 -12.15 -20.44
N ALA A 256 -0.47 -11.72 -20.97
CA ALA A 256 -0.79 -11.81 -22.38
C ALA A 256 0.18 -11.02 -23.29
N ARG A 257 0.93 -10.07 -22.74
CA ARG A 257 1.94 -9.27 -23.42
C ARG A 257 3.38 -9.82 -23.23
N GLY A 258 3.52 -10.99 -22.63
CA GLY A 258 4.79 -11.67 -22.47
C GLY A 258 5.58 -11.31 -21.22
N ILE A 259 5.03 -10.54 -20.28
CA ILE A 259 5.66 -10.37 -18.95
C ILE A 259 5.49 -11.68 -18.18
N ALA A 260 6.60 -12.27 -17.76
CA ALA A 260 6.58 -13.53 -17.03
C ALA A 260 5.87 -13.36 -15.66
N PRO A 261 4.99 -14.29 -15.25
CA PRO A 261 4.25 -14.19 -13.99
C PRO A 261 5.12 -13.96 -12.75
N GLU A 262 6.34 -14.51 -12.76
CA GLU A 262 7.33 -14.43 -11.66
C GLU A 262 7.93 -13.02 -11.54
N ARG A 263 7.75 -12.18 -12.55
CA ARG A 263 8.16 -10.76 -12.56
C ARG A 263 7.06 -9.82 -12.12
N ILE A 264 5.86 -10.35 -11.80
CA ILE A 264 4.71 -9.56 -11.37
C ILE A 264 4.48 -9.82 -9.88
N GLU A 265 4.94 -8.89 -9.07
CA GLU A 265 4.70 -8.88 -7.63
C GLU A 265 3.47 -8.05 -7.32
N TYR A 266 2.68 -8.46 -6.33
CA TYR A 266 1.46 -7.75 -5.94
C TYR A 266 1.18 -7.89 -4.46
N GLU A 267 0.51 -6.88 -3.90
CA GLU A 267 0.02 -6.90 -2.53
C GLU A 267 -1.51 -6.71 -2.51
N VAL A 268 -2.19 -7.57 -1.76
CA VAL A 268 -3.64 -7.52 -1.59
C VAL A 268 -3.97 -6.85 -0.28
N PHE A 269 -4.67 -5.72 -0.33
CA PHE A 269 -5.22 -5.09 0.88
C PHE A 269 -6.53 -5.78 1.26
N GLY A 270 -6.46 -6.69 2.19
CA GLY A 270 -7.58 -7.51 2.65
C GLY A 270 -7.29 -9.01 2.56
N PRO A 271 -8.30 -9.87 2.79
CA PRO A 271 -8.09 -11.30 2.72
C PRO A 271 -7.64 -11.74 1.32
N ASP A 272 -6.51 -12.43 1.27
CA ASP A 272 -5.95 -12.95 0.01
C ASP A 272 -6.80 -14.09 -0.54
N LEU A 273 -7.66 -13.78 -1.49
CA LEU A 273 -8.50 -14.75 -2.20
C LEU A 273 -7.72 -15.51 -3.30
N TRP A 274 -6.50 -15.10 -3.63
CA TRP A 274 -5.67 -15.79 -4.61
C TRP A 274 -4.96 -17.02 -4.07
N ALA A 275 -4.67 -17.06 -2.78
CA ALA A 275 -4.05 -18.21 -2.13
C ALA A 275 -4.90 -19.50 -2.20
N ARG A 276 -6.16 -19.40 -2.65
CA ARG A 276 -7.05 -20.56 -2.81
C ARG A 276 -6.96 -21.27 -4.18
N GLN A 277 -6.19 -20.77 -5.12
CA GLN A 277 -5.93 -21.55 -6.34
C GLN A 277 -4.84 -22.59 -6.01
N PRO A 278 -5.15 -23.90 -6.07
CA PRO A 278 -4.13 -24.91 -5.87
C PRO A 278 -3.04 -24.71 -6.91
N LYS A 279 -1.77 -24.65 -6.48
CA LYS A 279 -0.65 -24.74 -7.39
C LYS A 279 -0.86 -26.03 -8.17
N THR A 280 -1.20 -25.94 -9.44
CA THR A 280 -1.18 -27.10 -10.34
C THR A 280 0.23 -27.63 -10.27
N ALA A 281 0.38 -28.82 -9.68
CA ALA A 281 1.64 -29.53 -9.69
C ALA A 281 2.04 -29.67 -11.16
N ALA A 282 3.18 -29.09 -11.52
CA ALA A 282 3.80 -29.33 -12.81
C ALA A 282 4.11 -30.80 -12.87
N ALA A 283 3.51 -31.50 -13.84
CA ALA A 283 3.83 -32.87 -14.20
C ALA A 283 5.17 -32.94 -14.91
#